data_024c28bbe849f06507c247f83143d50d
#
_entry.id   024c28bbe849f06507c247f83143d50d
#
_cell.length_a   1.000
_cell.length_b   1.000
_cell.length_c   1.000
_cell.angle_alpha   90.00
_cell.angle_beta   90.00
_cell.angle_gamma   90.00
#
_symmetry.space_group_name_H-M   'P 1'
#
loop_
_entity.id
_entity.type
_entity.pdbx_description
1 polymer ?
#
loop_
_entity_poly.entity_id
_entity_poly.type
_entity_poly.pdbx_seq_one_letter_code
_entity_poly.pdbx_strand_id
1 'polypeptide(L)'
;LPAAIAFFVELGMELEGEATVGGEWADRLTGLDGLQSDIAMLRTPDGHSRVELSTIRSPAPTGRAPWEPVSTPGIPRLAFVVDSVDEVFERLRPHGAELVSEIVEYEDIYRYGYARGPAGVIVGLVEELG
;
A
#
# COMPACT_ATOMS: atom_id res chain seq x y z
N LEU A 1 -1.86 -3.37 11.06
CA LEU A 1 -0.57 -3.37 10.34
C LEU A 1 -0.19 -4.75 9.78
N PRO A 2 -0.39 -5.88 10.49
CA PRO A 2 -0.03 -7.19 9.93
C PRO A 2 -0.70 -7.52 8.60
N ALA A 3 -1.97 -7.16 8.43
CA ALA A 3 -2.68 -7.39 7.18
C ALA A 3 -2.10 -6.57 6.02
N ALA A 4 -1.71 -5.33 6.29
CA ALA A 4 -1.08 -4.48 5.28
C ALA A 4 0.32 -4.99 4.90
N ILE A 5 1.10 -5.43 5.88
CA ILE A 5 2.41 -6.04 5.61
C ILE A 5 2.24 -7.27 4.72
N ALA A 6 1.33 -8.18 5.08
CA ALA A 6 1.07 -9.39 4.29
C ALA A 6 0.65 -9.06 2.86
N PHE A 7 -0.19 -8.05 2.68
CA PHE A 7 -0.64 -7.60 1.36
C PHE A 7 0.55 -7.13 0.50
N PHE A 8 1.39 -6.24 1.04
CA PHE A 8 2.51 -5.70 0.28
C PHE A 8 3.63 -6.72 0.04
N VAL A 9 3.85 -7.66 0.98
CA VAL A 9 4.80 -8.77 0.77
C VAL A 9 4.28 -9.66 -0.36
N GLU A 10 2.99 -9.98 -0.37
CA GLU A 10 2.40 -10.79 -1.44
C GLU A 10 2.41 -10.09 -2.80
N LEU A 11 2.32 -8.75 -2.78
CA LEU A 11 2.49 -7.93 -3.98
C LEU A 11 3.90 -8.10 -4.59
N GLY A 12 4.90 -8.42 -3.77
CA GLY A 12 6.28 -8.65 -4.20
C GLY A 12 7.32 -7.83 -3.44
N MET A 13 6.91 -7.04 -2.46
CA MET A 13 7.85 -6.26 -1.67
C MET A 13 8.51 -7.12 -0.59
N GLU A 14 9.68 -6.68 -0.14
CA GLU A 14 10.44 -7.35 0.92
C GLU A 14 10.36 -6.53 2.21
N LEU A 15 9.99 -7.19 3.31
CA LEU A 15 10.00 -6.57 4.63
C LEU A 15 11.44 -6.40 5.10
N GLU A 16 11.88 -5.16 5.29
CA GLU A 16 13.22 -4.86 5.81
C GLU A 16 13.24 -4.85 7.33
N GLY A 17 12.18 -4.39 7.97
CA GLY A 17 12.13 -4.33 9.42
C GLY A 17 10.87 -3.68 9.95
N GLU A 18 10.69 -3.83 11.26
CA GLU A 18 9.59 -3.26 12.01
C GLU A 18 10.12 -2.56 13.25
N ALA A 19 9.43 -1.52 13.68
CA ALA A 19 9.79 -0.79 14.90
C ALA A 19 8.56 -0.13 15.50
N THR A 20 8.67 0.20 16.78
CA THR A 20 7.72 1.08 17.46
C THR A 20 8.42 2.42 17.66
N VAL A 21 7.79 3.49 17.26
CA VAL A 21 8.32 4.85 17.38
C VAL A 21 7.45 5.70 18.32
N GLY A 22 8.11 6.58 19.06
CA GLY A 22 7.48 7.50 19.99
C GLY A 22 8.52 8.40 20.63
N GLY A 23 8.08 9.26 21.54
CA GLY A 23 8.94 10.18 22.24
C GLY A 23 8.85 11.61 21.72
N GLU A 24 9.59 12.50 22.37
CA GLU A 24 9.51 13.94 22.08
C GLU A 24 9.81 14.28 20.62
N TRP A 25 10.80 13.63 20.01
CA TRP A 25 11.15 13.88 18.62
C TRP A 25 10.01 13.52 17.65
N ALA A 26 9.30 12.43 17.95
CA ALA A 26 8.18 11.97 17.13
C ALA A 26 6.97 12.91 17.29
N ASP A 27 6.73 13.39 18.52
CA ASP A 27 5.69 14.37 18.80
C ASP A 27 5.95 15.68 18.03
N ARG A 28 7.18 16.13 18.04
CA ARG A 28 7.59 17.35 17.32
C ARG A 28 7.49 17.18 15.82
N LEU A 29 7.84 15.99 15.30
CA LEU A 29 7.75 15.69 13.88
C LEU A 29 6.30 15.67 13.38
N THR A 30 5.42 15.02 14.13
CA THR A 30 4.05 14.78 13.69
C THR A 30 3.06 15.86 14.12
N GLY A 31 3.43 16.69 15.08
CA GLY A 31 2.51 17.67 15.70
C GLY A 31 1.48 17.02 16.61
N LEU A 32 1.70 15.80 17.04
CA LEU A 32 0.82 15.04 17.92
C LEU A 32 1.47 14.86 19.28
N ASP A 33 0.69 14.94 20.36
CA ASP A 33 1.18 14.72 21.71
C ASP A 33 1.09 13.23 22.09
N GLY A 34 2.19 12.68 22.62
CA GLY A 34 2.23 11.31 23.09
C GLY A 34 2.15 10.28 21.97
N LEU A 35 2.76 10.56 20.83
CA LEU A 35 2.74 9.66 19.68
C LEU A 35 3.31 8.29 20.02
N GLN A 36 2.57 7.24 19.66
CA GLN A 36 3.03 5.86 19.62
C GLN A 36 2.58 5.26 18.28
N SER A 37 3.53 4.84 17.48
CA SER A 37 3.25 4.29 16.15
C SER A 37 4.06 3.02 15.93
N ASP A 38 3.42 2.01 15.36
CA ASP A 38 4.13 0.84 14.82
C ASP A 38 4.38 1.10 13.35
N ILE A 39 5.60 0.86 12.92
CA ILE A 39 6.00 1.03 11.52
C ILE A 39 6.59 -0.25 10.96
N ALA A 40 6.42 -0.43 9.66
CA ALA A 40 7.07 -1.47 8.89
C ALA A 40 7.65 -0.84 7.63
N MET A 41 8.91 -1.13 7.35
CA MET A 41 9.58 -0.66 6.15
C MET A 41 9.68 -1.81 5.16
N LEU A 42 9.14 -1.60 3.96
CA LEU A 42 9.20 -2.57 2.87
C LEU A 42 9.97 -1.99 1.70
N ARG A 43 10.70 -2.84 1.01
CA ARG A 43 11.55 -2.47 -0.11
C ARG A 43 11.04 -3.15 -1.38
N THR A 44 11.12 -2.45 -2.52
CA THR A 44 10.90 -3.10 -3.82
C THR A 44 12.04 -4.08 -4.13
N PRO A 45 11.78 -5.17 -4.90
CA PRO A 45 12.82 -6.17 -5.20
C PRO A 45 14.05 -5.59 -5.87
N ASP A 46 13.91 -4.54 -6.68
CA ASP A 46 15.04 -3.86 -7.31
C ASP A 46 15.85 -2.98 -6.35
N GLY A 47 15.35 -2.80 -5.13
CA GLY A 47 16.01 -1.99 -4.10
C GLY A 47 15.93 -0.48 -4.30
N HIS A 48 15.20 -0.01 -5.30
CA HIS A 48 15.16 1.42 -5.63
C HIS A 48 14.12 2.22 -4.84
N SER A 49 13.11 1.55 -4.28
CA SER A 49 12.01 2.23 -3.59
C SER A 49 11.64 1.53 -2.30
N ARG A 50 11.12 2.31 -1.37
CA ARG A 50 10.60 1.82 -0.09
C ARG A 50 9.23 2.38 0.17
N VAL A 51 8.43 1.59 0.87
CA VAL A 51 7.14 2.02 1.42
C VAL A 51 7.20 1.83 2.93
N GLU A 52 6.91 2.88 3.67
CA GLU A 52 6.70 2.78 5.11
C GLU A 52 5.21 2.63 5.37
N LEU A 53 4.86 1.56 6.06
CA LEU A 53 3.51 1.37 6.58
C LEU A 53 3.53 1.74 8.05
N SER A 54 2.51 2.46 8.50
CA SER A 54 2.44 2.84 9.92
C SER A 54 1.03 2.74 10.45
N THR A 55 0.93 2.36 11.73
CA THR A 55 -0.31 2.38 12.49
C THR A 55 -0.08 3.22 13.74
N ILE A 56 -0.80 4.32 13.85
CA ILE A 56 -0.73 5.18 15.03
C ILE A 56 -1.65 4.59 16.09
N ARG A 57 -1.08 4.22 17.26
CA ARG A 57 -1.82 3.69 18.39
C ARG A 57 -2.24 4.77 19.38
N SER A 58 -1.46 5.83 19.47
CA SER A 58 -1.72 6.97 20.37
C SER A 58 -1.21 8.24 19.70
N PRO A 59 -1.96 9.34 19.74
CA PRO A 59 -3.37 9.42 20.14
C PRO A 59 -4.25 8.55 19.25
N ALA A 60 -5.46 8.25 19.75
CA ALA A 60 -6.40 7.40 19.00
C ALA A 60 -6.63 7.98 17.60
N PRO A 61 -6.63 7.12 16.55
CA PRO A 61 -6.89 7.57 15.19
C PRO A 61 -8.24 8.27 15.07
N THR A 62 -8.28 9.33 14.28
CA THR A 62 -9.50 10.05 13.97
C THR A 62 -9.98 9.72 12.56
N GLY A 63 -11.28 9.65 12.38
CA GLY A 63 -11.89 9.33 11.10
C GLY A 63 -11.90 7.83 10.81
N ARG A 64 -12.19 7.50 9.57
CA ARG A 64 -12.25 6.13 9.06
C ARG A 64 -11.21 5.93 7.98
N ALA A 65 -10.79 4.68 7.83
CA ALA A 65 -10.04 4.28 6.63
C ALA A 65 -10.91 4.58 5.40
N PRO A 66 -10.40 5.35 4.42
CA PRO A 66 -11.19 5.75 3.27
C PRO A 66 -11.44 4.57 2.34
N TRP A 67 -12.69 4.43 1.89
CA TRP A 67 -13.06 3.54 0.79
C TRP A 67 -13.55 4.41 -0.36
N GLU A 68 -12.67 5.27 -0.83
CA GLU A 68 -12.99 6.35 -1.72
C GLU A 68 -12.76 5.96 -3.18
N PRO A 69 -13.51 6.57 -4.13
CA PRO A 69 -13.23 6.36 -5.55
C PRO A 69 -11.87 6.94 -5.95
N VAL A 70 -11.35 6.48 -7.08
CA VAL A 70 -10.04 6.93 -7.60
C VAL A 70 -10.00 8.43 -7.91
N SER A 71 -11.14 9.07 -8.05
CA SER A 71 -11.26 10.51 -8.31
C SER A 71 -11.09 11.39 -7.08
N THR A 72 -11.01 10.81 -5.89
CA THR A 72 -10.85 11.57 -4.65
C THR A 72 -9.51 12.30 -4.66
N PRO A 73 -9.48 13.61 -4.35
CA PRO A 73 -8.22 14.36 -4.30
C PRO A 73 -7.28 13.83 -3.22
N GLY A 74 -5.99 14.01 -3.44
CA GLY A 74 -4.93 13.56 -2.54
C GLY A 74 -4.00 12.58 -3.24
N ILE A 75 -3.53 11.58 -2.50
CA ILE A 75 -2.75 10.47 -3.06
C ILE A 75 -3.63 9.22 -3.00
N PRO A 76 -4.54 9.02 -3.96
CA PRO A 76 -5.51 7.93 -3.89
C PRO A 76 -4.92 6.56 -4.19
N ARG A 77 -3.75 6.50 -4.84
CA ARG A 77 -3.16 5.22 -5.27
C ARG A 77 -1.67 5.29 -5.46
N LEU A 78 -1.04 4.12 -5.37
CA LEU A 78 0.35 3.88 -5.74
C LEU A 78 0.35 2.81 -6.84
N ALA A 79 1.21 2.97 -7.84
CA ALA A 79 1.31 2.02 -8.95
C ALA A 79 2.64 1.28 -8.90
N PHE A 80 2.59 -0.01 -9.24
CA PHE A 80 3.76 -0.88 -9.29
C PHE A 80 3.79 -1.61 -10.63
N VAL A 81 4.97 -1.66 -11.25
CA VAL A 81 5.18 -2.53 -12.42
C VAL A 81 5.37 -3.94 -11.92
N VAL A 82 4.63 -4.87 -12.49
CA VAL A 82 4.65 -6.30 -12.13
C VAL A 82 4.80 -7.14 -13.38
N ASP A 83 5.23 -8.40 -13.21
CA ASP A 83 5.42 -9.32 -14.35
C ASP A 83 4.09 -9.77 -14.95
N SER A 84 3.07 -9.97 -14.11
CA SER A 84 1.73 -10.37 -14.55
C SER A 84 0.68 -9.79 -13.63
N VAL A 85 -0.17 -8.94 -14.19
CA VAL A 85 -1.28 -8.33 -13.42
C VAL A 85 -2.22 -9.41 -12.89
N ASP A 86 -2.57 -10.39 -13.74
CA ASP A 86 -3.50 -11.45 -13.35
C ASP A 86 -2.96 -12.31 -12.21
N GLU A 87 -1.70 -12.73 -12.30
CA GLU A 87 -1.07 -13.56 -11.26
C GLU A 87 -0.93 -12.82 -9.95
N VAL A 88 -0.49 -11.57 -10.00
CA VAL A 88 -0.35 -10.75 -8.79
C VAL A 88 -1.71 -10.52 -8.15
N PHE A 89 -2.73 -10.17 -8.93
CA PHE A 89 -4.07 -9.96 -8.41
C PHE A 89 -4.61 -11.23 -7.74
N GLU A 90 -4.42 -12.41 -8.34
CA GLU A 90 -4.85 -13.66 -7.74
C GLU A 90 -4.13 -13.98 -6.43
N ARG A 91 -2.83 -13.65 -6.32
CA ARG A 91 -2.11 -13.78 -5.05
C ARG A 91 -2.61 -12.81 -3.98
N LEU A 92 -3.04 -11.62 -4.38
CA LEU A 92 -3.54 -10.60 -3.44
C LEU A 92 -4.98 -10.87 -2.99
N ARG A 93 -5.75 -11.62 -3.76
CA ARG A 93 -7.16 -11.91 -3.47
C ARG A 93 -7.38 -12.51 -2.07
N PRO A 94 -6.63 -13.52 -1.61
CA PRO A 94 -6.76 -14.04 -0.25
C PRO A 94 -6.42 -13.02 0.84
N HIS A 95 -5.71 -11.94 0.50
CA HIS A 95 -5.35 -10.84 1.39
C HIS A 95 -6.36 -9.70 1.33
N GLY A 96 -7.55 -9.95 0.79
CA GLY A 96 -8.65 -9.01 0.77
C GLY A 96 -8.68 -8.06 -0.43
N ALA A 97 -7.86 -8.31 -1.45
CA ALA A 97 -7.86 -7.45 -2.64
C ALA A 97 -9.14 -7.60 -3.45
N GLU A 98 -9.66 -6.46 -3.89
CA GLU A 98 -10.81 -6.38 -4.79
C GLU A 98 -10.47 -5.47 -5.96
N LEU A 99 -10.87 -5.84 -7.18
CA LEU A 99 -10.72 -4.94 -8.32
C LEU A 99 -11.62 -3.71 -8.13
N VAL A 100 -11.07 -2.53 -8.40
CA VAL A 100 -11.87 -1.31 -8.41
C VAL A 100 -12.86 -1.35 -9.56
N SER A 101 -12.43 -1.84 -10.72
CA SER A 101 -13.27 -2.07 -11.88
C SER A 101 -12.76 -3.32 -12.60
N GLU A 102 -12.15 -3.20 -13.75
CA GLU A 102 -11.67 -4.34 -14.52
C GLU A 102 -10.20 -4.19 -14.90
N ILE A 103 -9.56 -5.30 -15.26
CA ILE A 103 -8.22 -5.30 -15.84
C ILE A 103 -8.37 -4.99 -17.31
N VAL A 104 -7.64 -3.99 -17.82
CA VAL A 104 -7.73 -3.54 -19.21
C VAL A 104 -6.37 -3.57 -19.90
N GLU A 105 -6.38 -3.62 -21.21
CA GLU A 105 -5.19 -3.44 -22.03
C GLU A 105 -5.26 -2.10 -22.77
N TYR A 106 -4.11 -1.47 -22.88
CA TYR A 106 -3.96 -0.23 -23.60
C TYR A 106 -2.95 -0.41 -24.75
N GLU A 107 -3.44 -0.33 -25.98
CA GLU A 107 -2.65 -0.32 -27.21
C GLU A 107 -1.57 -1.43 -27.30
N ASP A 108 -1.83 -2.59 -26.78
CA ASP A 108 -0.85 -3.70 -26.69
C ASP A 108 0.47 -3.31 -25.99
N ILE A 109 0.47 -2.21 -25.25
CA ILE A 109 1.63 -1.68 -24.53
C ILE A 109 1.57 -2.06 -23.06
N TYR A 110 0.40 -1.87 -22.44
CA TYR A 110 0.20 -2.13 -21.01
C TYR A 110 -1.05 -2.97 -20.77
N ARG A 111 -0.93 -3.83 -19.77
CA ARG A 111 -2.07 -4.45 -19.10
C ARG A 111 -2.14 -3.86 -17.69
N TYR A 112 -3.31 -3.43 -17.27
CA TYR A 112 -3.42 -2.53 -16.12
C TYR A 112 -4.68 -2.81 -15.32
N GLY A 113 -4.57 -2.78 -13.99
CA GLY A 113 -5.73 -2.89 -13.11
C GLY A 113 -5.48 -2.22 -11.77
N TYR A 114 -6.55 -1.78 -11.13
CA TYR A 114 -6.50 -1.23 -9.78
C TYR A 114 -7.05 -2.24 -8.79
N ALA A 115 -6.26 -2.56 -7.77
CA ALA A 115 -6.66 -3.41 -6.67
C ALA A 115 -6.78 -2.60 -5.38
N ARG A 116 -7.92 -2.70 -4.73
CA ARG A 116 -8.13 -2.10 -3.41
C ARG A 116 -7.77 -3.11 -2.34
N GLY A 117 -6.99 -2.69 -1.36
CA GLY A 117 -6.48 -3.54 -0.30
C GLY A 117 -6.79 -3.02 1.10
N PRO A 118 -5.98 -3.40 2.09
CA PRO A 118 -6.18 -3.03 3.49
C PRO A 118 -6.31 -1.53 3.68
N ALA A 119 -7.21 -1.11 4.56
CA ALA A 119 -7.48 0.30 4.87
C ALA A 119 -7.90 1.13 3.64
N GLY A 120 -8.42 0.49 2.59
CA GLY A 120 -8.88 1.17 1.39
C GLY A 120 -7.77 1.63 0.43
N VAL A 121 -6.50 1.25 0.67
CA VAL A 121 -5.41 1.60 -0.24
C VAL A 121 -5.67 1.05 -1.64
N ILE A 122 -5.39 1.86 -2.65
CA ILE A 122 -5.48 1.42 -4.04
C ILE A 122 -4.07 1.25 -4.59
N VAL A 123 -3.77 0.06 -5.11
CA VAL A 123 -2.53 -0.19 -5.84
C VAL A 123 -2.84 -0.41 -7.31
N GLY A 124 -2.14 0.32 -8.17
CA GLY A 124 -2.15 0.08 -9.61
C GLY A 124 -1.16 -1.01 -9.93
N LEU A 125 -1.60 -2.03 -10.65
CA LEU A 125 -0.76 -3.13 -11.14
C LEU A 125 -0.57 -2.91 -12.62
N VAL A 126 0.67 -2.75 -13.05
CA VAL A 126 1.03 -2.41 -14.43
C VAL A 126 1.93 -3.51 -15.00
N GLU A 127 1.50 -4.13 -16.07
CA GLU A 127 2.30 -5.11 -16.82
C GLU A 127 2.69 -4.50 -18.16
N GLU A 128 3.96 -4.49 -18.45
CA GLU A 128 4.48 -4.01 -19.72
C GLU A 128 4.43 -5.15 -20.73
N LEU A 129 3.71 -4.95 -21.85
CA LEU A 129 3.46 -6.00 -22.85
C LEU A 129 4.45 -5.99 -24.02
N GLY A 130 5.14 -4.86 -24.20
CA GLY A 130 6.01 -4.76 -25.36
C GLY A 130 7.35 -4.12 -25.19
#